data_a364378640070b9e918ad49de7c199fe
#
_entry.id   a364378640070b9e918ad49de7c199fe
#
_cell.length_a   1.000
_cell.length_b   1.000
_cell.length_c   1.000
_cell.angle_alpha   90.00
_cell.angle_beta   90.00
_cell.angle_gamma   90.00
#
_symmetry.space_group_name_H-M   'P 1'
#
loop_
_entity.id
_entity.type
_entity.pdbx_description
1 polymer ?
#
loop_
_entity_poly.entity_id
_entity_poly.type
_entity_poly.pdbx_seq_one_letter_code
_entity_poly.pdbx_strand_id
1 'polypeptide(L)'
;MRMNRAIIVLSLIIVHLSHFVYAGDIKGTVSDKGSGDFLPGANVFLEGTNYGTSSDRAGNYTINGVPEGEYTLIVTYVGYSDYSNSVSVGPDALTHNAQISVSYIAMDAVNVRGLAQGQAKALSQQRSAGNIVNIVSSDMIERFPDQNVADAIQRLPAVALETDHGEGRYVQIRGAEAQLNTTTLNGIRIPSPEDTERTVSLDVIPSFLLGSIELVKALTPDMDGDAIGGSVNLITKNGFDYDGRTMNLKVAGGQRTMRGKNTTLAAFNYADQLMDNKLGLIISTSYENNDMHTDNIEMEWDDKYEYVTDVVDSEEDETYVVEESDGIILTDLQLRNYSLARERMGITGNLDYKLNANSKLYVRTMWNRYTDWEERDRLRFRFDKSVDEEEPGSGYDPADGLAVSLAR
;
A
#
# COMPACT_ATOMS: atom_id res chain seq x y z
N MET A 1 -12.63 71.38 -46.46
CA MET A 1 -12.83 71.45 -44.99
C MET A 1 -13.57 70.21 -44.43
N ARG A 2 -13.65 69.09 -45.15
CA ARG A 2 -14.27 67.82 -44.70
C ARG A 2 -13.27 66.75 -44.33
N MET A 3 -11.98 66.91 -44.63
CA MET A 3 -10.92 65.90 -44.41
C MET A 3 -10.40 65.89 -42.97
N ASN A 4 -10.46 67.04 -42.25
CA ASN A 4 -9.92 67.09 -40.86
C ASN A 4 -10.82 66.44 -39.81
N ARG A 5 -12.11 66.23 -40.07
CA ARG A 5 -12.98 65.51 -39.11
C ARG A 5 -12.77 64.02 -39.09
N ALA A 6 -12.46 63.41 -40.22
CA ALA A 6 -12.18 61.99 -40.30
C ALA A 6 -10.86 61.60 -39.63
N ILE A 7 -9.84 62.43 -39.73
CA ILE A 7 -8.53 62.23 -39.08
C ILE A 7 -8.64 62.40 -37.58
N ILE A 8 -9.43 63.34 -37.08
CA ILE A 8 -9.66 63.54 -35.63
C ILE A 8 -10.45 62.35 -35.04
N VAL A 9 -11.46 61.84 -35.74
CA VAL A 9 -12.22 60.66 -35.30
C VAL A 9 -11.36 59.38 -35.32
N LEU A 10 -10.49 59.19 -36.33
CA LEU A 10 -9.59 58.09 -36.44
C LEU A 10 -8.48 58.14 -35.34
N SER A 11 -7.95 59.29 -35.00
CA SER A 11 -7.00 59.50 -33.91
C SER A 11 -7.65 59.29 -32.51
N LEU A 12 -8.89 59.67 -32.31
CA LEU A 12 -9.66 59.39 -31.09
C LEU A 12 -9.99 57.90 -30.94
N ILE A 13 -10.23 57.17 -32.02
CA ILE A 13 -10.45 55.72 -31.99
C ILE A 13 -9.14 54.98 -31.69
N ILE A 14 -8.01 55.45 -32.21
CA ILE A 14 -6.68 54.83 -31.94
C ILE A 14 -6.23 55.09 -30.50
N VAL A 15 -6.55 56.24 -29.91
CA VAL A 15 -6.25 56.52 -28.49
C VAL A 15 -7.11 55.68 -27.52
N HIS A 16 -8.29 55.25 -27.95
CA HIS A 16 -9.14 54.36 -27.11
C HIS A 16 -8.80 52.89 -27.25
N LEU A 17 -7.96 52.47 -28.21
CA LEU A 17 -7.53 51.07 -28.40
C LEU A 17 -6.21 50.72 -27.70
N SER A 18 -5.55 51.68 -27.06
CA SER A 18 -4.29 51.45 -26.34
C SER A 18 -4.47 51.33 -24.83
N HIS A 19 -5.50 50.63 -24.35
CA HIS A 19 -5.43 50.08 -23.02
C HIS A 19 -4.52 48.85 -23.10
N PHE A 20 -3.21 49.06 -22.91
CA PHE A 20 -2.29 47.96 -22.58
C PHE A 20 -2.77 47.41 -21.25
N VAL A 21 -3.51 46.32 -21.29
CA VAL A 21 -3.76 45.51 -20.09
C VAL A 21 -2.43 44.90 -19.70
N TYR A 22 -1.77 45.51 -18.75
CA TYR A 22 -0.63 44.88 -18.11
C TYR A 22 -1.17 43.65 -17.38
N ALA A 23 -0.58 42.51 -17.65
CA ALA A 23 -0.94 41.24 -17.01
C ALA A 23 0.26 40.74 -16.22
N GLY A 24 0.05 40.46 -14.96
CA GLY A 24 1.04 39.85 -14.08
C GLY A 24 0.80 38.35 -13.88
N ASP A 25 1.76 37.67 -13.32
CA ASP A 25 1.62 36.28 -12.90
C ASP A 25 1.49 36.22 -11.38
N ILE A 26 0.66 35.31 -10.87
CA ILE A 26 0.61 34.97 -9.44
C ILE A 26 1.28 33.63 -9.26
N LYS A 27 2.33 33.57 -8.44
CA LYS A 27 3.12 32.34 -8.14
C LYS A 27 3.15 32.09 -6.66
N GLY A 28 3.30 30.86 -6.25
CA GLY A 28 3.45 30.54 -4.84
C GLY A 28 3.39 29.04 -4.56
N THR A 29 3.24 28.73 -3.28
CA THR A 29 3.13 27.35 -2.80
C THR A 29 1.87 27.16 -1.99
N VAL A 30 1.29 25.98 -2.04
CA VAL A 30 0.22 25.55 -1.15
C VAL A 30 0.76 24.51 -0.20
N SER A 31 0.59 24.74 1.12
CA SER A 31 1.06 23.83 2.15
C SER A 31 0.06 23.65 3.28
N ASP A 32 0.15 22.54 3.98
CA ASP A 32 -0.58 22.29 5.21
C ASP A 32 -0.04 23.18 6.34
N LYS A 33 -0.92 23.89 7.02
CA LYS A 33 -0.54 24.79 8.12
C LYS A 33 -0.04 24.03 9.35
N GLY A 34 -0.53 22.82 9.58
CA GLY A 34 -0.13 21.98 10.71
C GLY A 34 1.20 21.29 10.46
N SER A 35 1.30 20.46 9.41
CA SER A 35 2.51 19.67 9.11
C SER A 35 3.59 20.46 8.36
N GLY A 36 3.21 21.49 7.59
CA GLY A 36 4.10 22.19 6.66
C GLY A 36 4.36 21.42 5.37
N ASP A 37 3.71 20.27 5.17
CA ASP A 37 3.84 19.48 3.95
C ASP A 37 3.19 20.21 2.77
N PHE A 38 3.82 20.14 1.61
CA PHE A 38 3.25 20.69 0.38
C PHE A 38 2.04 19.87 -0.05
N LEU A 39 1.03 20.57 -0.59
CA LEU A 39 -0.24 19.97 -0.99
C LEU A 39 -0.36 19.95 -2.51
N PRO A 40 0.01 18.84 -3.17
CA PRO A 40 -0.13 18.70 -4.61
C PRO A 40 -1.59 18.53 -5.02
N GLY A 41 -1.99 19.17 -6.14
CA GLY A 41 -3.36 19.10 -6.66
C GLY A 41 -4.35 20.01 -5.94
N ALA A 42 -3.90 20.98 -5.15
CA ALA A 42 -4.77 22.00 -4.59
C ALA A 42 -5.25 22.94 -5.71
N ASN A 43 -6.55 23.24 -5.76
CA ASN A 43 -7.09 24.20 -6.72
C ASN A 43 -6.85 25.62 -6.22
N VAL A 44 -6.25 26.45 -7.05
CA VAL A 44 -5.96 27.86 -6.78
C VAL A 44 -6.60 28.70 -7.85
N PHE A 45 -7.50 29.61 -7.50
CA PHE A 45 -8.23 30.44 -8.47
C PHE A 45 -8.61 31.79 -7.89
N LEU A 46 -8.92 32.73 -8.80
CA LEU A 46 -9.39 34.04 -8.45
C LEU A 46 -10.92 34.06 -8.50
N GLU A 47 -11.54 34.46 -7.39
CA GLU A 47 -12.99 34.49 -7.24
C GLU A 47 -13.68 35.33 -8.33
N GLY A 48 -14.75 34.79 -8.91
CA GLY A 48 -15.53 35.48 -9.95
C GLY A 48 -14.83 35.60 -11.31
N THR A 49 -13.70 34.92 -11.53
CA THR A 49 -12.94 34.94 -12.79
C THR A 49 -12.71 33.53 -13.35
N ASN A 50 -12.13 33.45 -14.55
CA ASN A 50 -11.69 32.18 -15.14
C ASN A 50 -10.18 31.90 -14.91
N TYR A 51 -9.51 32.71 -14.09
CA TYR A 51 -8.10 32.54 -13.78
C TYR A 51 -7.92 31.56 -12.64
N GLY A 52 -7.24 30.44 -12.92
CA GLY A 52 -6.98 29.42 -11.93
C GLY A 52 -6.03 28.34 -12.44
N THR A 53 -5.51 27.58 -11.51
CA THR A 53 -4.57 26.49 -11.76
C THR A 53 -4.65 25.46 -10.62
N SER A 54 -3.91 24.37 -10.73
CA SER A 54 -3.69 23.43 -9.62
C SER A 54 -2.21 23.40 -9.24
N SER A 55 -1.92 23.18 -7.96
CA SER A 55 -0.55 23.03 -7.50
C SER A 55 0.11 21.75 -8.05
N ASP A 56 1.41 21.83 -8.33
CA ASP A 56 2.24 20.70 -8.80
C ASP A 56 2.60 19.74 -7.65
N ARG A 57 3.44 18.74 -7.94
CA ARG A 57 3.90 17.74 -6.94
C ARG A 57 4.66 18.35 -5.76
N ALA A 58 5.32 19.49 -5.96
CA ALA A 58 6.03 20.22 -4.93
C ALA A 58 5.16 21.30 -4.28
N GLY A 59 3.84 21.31 -4.56
CA GLY A 59 2.90 22.27 -4.06
C GLY A 59 2.99 23.64 -4.72
N ASN A 60 3.81 23.85 -5.76
CA ASN A 60 3.94 25.13 -6.44
C ASN A 60 2.76 25.35 -7.38
N TYR A 61 2.36 26.61 -7.54
CA TYR A 61 1.36 27.00 -8.51
C TYR A 61 1.75 28.29 -9.25
N THR A 62 1.21 28.46 -10.46
CA THR A 62 1.36 29.69 -11.25
C THR A 62 0.06 29.96 -11.99
N ILE A 63 -0.53 31.12 -11.77
CA ILE A 63 -1.65 31.68 -12.56
C ILE A 63 -1.06 32.75 -13.48
N ASN A 64 -1.09 32.51 -14.78
CA ASN A 64 -0.45 33.39 -15.75
C ASN A 64 -1.43 34.39 -16.32
N GLY A 65 -0.92 35.56 -16.66
CA GLY A 65 -1.63 36.57 -17.47
C GLY A 65 -2.84 37.19 -16.79
N VAL A 66 -2.80 37.38 -15.47
CA VAL A 66 -3.87 38.03 -14.69
C VAL A 66 -3.80 39.55 -14.91
N PRO A 67 -4.86 40.20 -15.35
CA PRO A 67 -4.89 41.68 -15.47
C PRO A 67 -4.61 42.38 -14.13
N GLU A 68 -4.05 43.58 -14.18
CA GLU A 68 -3.89 44.40 -12.98
C GLU A 68 -5.21 44.62 -12.27
N GLY A 69 -5.21 44.43 -10.95
CA GLY A 69 -6.42 44.62 -10.15
C GLY A 69 -6.34 44.01 -8.77
N GLU A 70 -7.39 44.24 -8.00
CA GLU A 70 -7.60 43.58 -6.70
C GLU A 70 -8.45 42.35 -6.90
N TYR A 71 -7.99 41.22 -6.37
CA TYR A 71 -8.66 39.91 -6.50
C TYR A 71 -8.71 39.20 -5.16
N THR A 72 -9.67 38.32 -5.01
CA THR A 72 -9.69 37.35 -3.91
C THR A 72 -9.12 36.03 -4.42
N LEU A 73 -7.95 35.65 -3.92
CA LEU A 73 -7.34 34.35 -4.19
C LEU A 73 -7.98 33.31 -3.29
N ILE A 74 -8.56 32.29 -3.90
CA ILE A 74 -9.16 31.14 -3.19
C ILE A 74 -8.31 29.91 -3.45
N VAL A 75 -8.02 29.17 -2.36
CA VAL A 75 -7.39 27.87 -2.45
C VAL A 75 -8.31 26.85 -1.81
N THR A 76 -8.63 25.80 -2.57
CA THR A 76 -9.45 24.69 -2.08
C THR A 76 -8.69 23.37 -2.23
N TYR A 77 -8.80 22.54 -1.21
CA TYR A 77 -8.22 21.20 -1.20
C TYR A 77 -9.11 20.26 -0.41
N VAL A 78 -9.28 19.03 -0.92
CA VAL A 78 -10.19 18.05 -0.31
C VAL A 78 -9.74 17.72 1.11
N GLY A 79 -10.63 17.90 2.08
CA GLY A 79 -10.35 17.69 3.50
C GLY A 79 -9.76 18.91 4.23
N TYR A 80 -9.66 20.05 3.57
CA TYR A 80 -9.15 21.30 4.13
C TYR A 80 -10.23 22.40 4.10
N SER A 81 -10.08 23.36 5.00
CA SER A 81 -10.90 24.58 4.97
C SER A 81 -10.48 25.45 3.79
N ASP A 82 -11.44 26.04 3.13
CA ASP A 82 -11.18 26.99 2.06
C ASP A 82 -10.33 28.16 2.59
N TYR A 83 -9.28 28.47 1.85
CA TYR A 83 -8.43 29.61 2.12
C TYR A 83 -8.83 30.75 1.20
N SER A 84 -8.98 31.94 1.77
CA SER A 84 -9.31 33.14 1.03
C SER A 84 -8.40 34.28 1.47
N ASN A 85 -7.79 35.00 0.50
CA ASN A 85 -6.98 36.19 0.76
C ASN A 85 -7.07 37.17 -0.39
N SER A 86 -7.10 38.46 -0.05
CA SER A 86 -7.04 39.52 -1.04
C SER A 86 -5.63 39.70 -1.57
N VAL A 87 -5.47 39.78 -2.88
CA VAL A 87 -4.20 39.95 -3.57
C VAL A 87 -4.30 41.10 -4.58
N SER A 88 -3.27 41.93 -4.62
CA SER A 88 -3.16 43.04 -5.60
C SER A 88 -2.19 42.61 -6.70
N VAL A 89 -2.68 42.49 -7.91
CA VAL A 89 -1.89 42.10 -9.09
C VAL A 89 -1.45 43.34 -9.83
N GLY A 90 -0.15 43.50 -9.95
CA GLY A 90 0.49 44.55 -10.75
C GLY A 90 1.18 43.95 -11.99
N PRO A 91 2.01 44.74 -12.68
CA PRO A 91 2.74 44.30 -13.89
C PRO A 91 3.82 43.24 -13.60
N ASP A 92 4.31 43.18 -12.35
CA ASP A 92 5.32 42.24 -11.91
C ASP A 92 4.68 40.97 -11.33
N ALA A 93 5.42 39.86 -11.36
CA ALA A 93 4.95 38.59 -10.77
C ALA A 93 4.77 38.70 -9.26
N LEU A 94 3.54 38.44 -8.77
CA LEU A 94 3.21 38.38 -7.34
C LEU A 94 3.55 36.99 -6.78
N THR A 95 4.28 36.98 -5.67
CA THR A 95 4.49 35.70 -4.94
C THR A 95 3.57 35.64 -3.74
N HIS A 96 2.70 34.61 -3.68
CA HIS A 96 1.77 34.41 -2.59
C HIS A 96 1.75 32.92 -2.16
N ASN A 97 2.20 32.65 -0.93
CA ASN A 97 2.20 31.30 -0.37
C ASN A 97 0.95 31.11 0.50
N ALA A 98 0.17 30.08 0.21
CA ALA A 98 -1.04 29.75 0.94
C ALA A 98 -0.80 28.59 1.91
N GLN A 99 -1.12 28.82 3.18
CA GLN A 99 -1.12 27.77 4.21
C GLN A 99 -2.57 27.47 4.59
N ILE A 100 -3.04 26.28 4.27
CA ILE A 100 -4.41 25.85 4.52
C ILE A 100 -4.48 24.89 5.70
N SER A 101 -5.55 24.98 6.45
CA SER A 101 -5.79 24.13 7.62
C SER A 101 -6.78 23.02 7.28
N VAL A 102 -6.61 21.89 7.90
CA VAL A 102 -7.56 20.77 7.78
C VAL A 102 -8.96 21.20 8.20
N SER A 103 -9.97 20.86 7.39
CA SER A 103 -11.38 21.16 7.70
C SER A 103 -11.97 20.14 8.66
N TYR A 104 -12.55 20.63 9.75
CA TYR A 104 -13.29 19.79 10.70
C TYR A 104 -14.79 19.96 10.44
N ILE A 105 -15.42 18.93 9.92
CA ILE A 105 -16.90 18.90 9.86
C ILE A 105 -17.41 18.57 11.26
N ALA A 106 -17.88 19.57 11.97
CA ALA A 106 -18.55 19.37 13.27
C ALA A 106 -19.94 18.77 13.02
N MET A 107 -20.05 17.46 13.16
CA MET A 107 -21.34 16.78 13.32
C MET A 107 -21.56 16.48 14.81
N ASP A 108 -22.74 16.83 15.34
CA ASP A 108 -23.11 16.54 16.73
C ASP A 108 -22.96 15.03 17.03
N ALA A 109 -22.17 14.76 18.06
CA ALA A 109 -22.15 13.52 18.86
C ALA A 109 -21.67 12.20 18.25
N VAL A 110 -20.90 12.16 17.14
CA VAL A 110 -20.02 11.01 16.84
C VAL A 110 -18.68 11.54 16.36
N ASN A 111 -17.63 11.31 17.12
CA ASN A 111 -16.24 11.71 16.80
C ASN A 111 -15.69 10.88 15.63
N VAL A 112 -16.07 11.18 14.38
CA VAL A 112 -15.53 10.60 13.13
C VAL A 112 -14.46 11.51 12.55
N ARG A 113 -13.63 12.11 13.40
CA ARG A 113 -12.74 13.22 13.01
C ARG A 113 -11.51 12.83 12.18
N GLY A 114 -11.10 11.58 12.15
CA GLY A 114 -9.91 11.13 11.40
C GLY A 114 -10.23 10.49 10.04
N LEU A 115 -11.34 9.77 9.99
CA LEU A 115 -11.62 8.79 8.91
C LEU A 115 -11.85 9.41 7.52
N ALA A 116 -12.55 10.55 7.45
CA ALA A 116 -12.82 11.21 6.16
C ALA A 116 -11.58 11.92 5.58
N GLN A 117 -10.68 12.37 6.45
CA GLN A 117 -9.48 13.11 6.05
C GLN A 117 -8.40 12.23 5.44
N GLY A 118 -8.11 11.08 6.03
CA GLY A 118 -7.12 10.15 5.51
C GLY A 118 -7.46 9.68 4.10
N GLN A 119 -8.72 9.30 3.87
CA GLN A 119 -9.19 8.88 2.56
C GLN A 119 -9.19 10.03 1.54
N ALA A 120 -9.60 11.23 1.93
CA ALA A 120 -9.60 12.40 1.07
C ALA A 120 -8.18 12.80 0.67
N LYS A 121 -7.23 12.79 1.63
CA LYS A 121 -5.81 13.00 1.40
C LYS A 121 -5.25 11.96 0.43
N ALA A 122 -5.53 10.67 0.65
CA ALA A 122 -5.10 9.58 -0.23
C ALA A 122 -5.61 9.75 -1.67
N LEU A 123 -6.89 10.09 -1.86
CA LEU A 123 -7.48 10.35 -3.18
C LEU A 123 -6.85 11.56 -3.88
N SER A 124 -6.54 12.60 -3.13
CA SER A 124 -5.88 13.79 -3.67
C SER A 124 -4.44 13.48 -4.09
N GLN A 125 -3.71 12.74 -3.27
CA GLN A 125 -2.37 12.26 -3.62
C GLN A 125 -2.38 11.37 -4.87
N GLN A 126 -3.36 10.46 -5.01
CA GLN A 126 -3.52 9.64 -6.22
C GLN A 126 -3.75 10.48 -7.48
N ARG A 127 -4.57 11.55 -7.38
CA ARG A 127 -4.85 12.44 -8.52
C ARG A 127 -3.63 13.23 -8.97
N SER A 128 -2.81 13.67 -8.02
CA SER A 128 -1.61 14.48 -8.30
C SER A 128 -0.37 13.65 -8.58
N ALA A 129 -0.44 12.34 -8.39
CA ALA A 129 0.66 11.44 -8.71
C ALA A 129 0.96 11.46 -10.22
N GLY A 130 2.23 11.50 -10.58
CA GLY A 130 2.64 11.47 -11.99
C GLY A 130 2.75 10.06 -12.57
N ASN A 131 2.38 9.05 -11.80
CA ASN A 131 2.34 7.65 -12.17
C ASN A 131 1.04 6.99 -11.69
N ILE A 132 0.83 5.74 -12.07
CA ILE A 132 -0.34 4.97 -11.63
C ILE A 132 -0.07 4.46 -10.22
N VAL A 133 -0.64 5.13 -9.22
CA VAL A 133 -0.54 4.77 -7.80
C VAL A 133 -1.92 4.59 -7.19
N ASN A 134 -2.05 3.64 -6.28
CA ASN A 134 -3.19 3.51 -5.39
C ASN A 134 -2.71 3.66 -3.94
N ILE A 135 -3.45 4.41 -3.14
CA ILE A 135 -3.08 4.70 -1.75
C ILE A 135 -4.21 4.25 -0.84
N VAL A 136 -3.86 3.44 0.17
CA VAL A 136 -4.74 3.06 1.28
C VAL A 136 -4.30 3.85 2.50
N SER A 137 -5.20 4.63 3.08
CA SER A 137 -4.93 5.35 4.33
C SER A 137 -5.10 4.45 5.55
N SER A 138 -4.50 4.86 6.69
CA SER A 138 -4.67 4.17 7.98
C SER A 138 -6.13 3.94 8.34
N ASP A 139 -7.00 4.91 8.08
CA ASP A 139 -8.43 4.83 8.34
C ASP A 139 -9.10 3.68 7.60
N MET A 140 -8.67 3.43 6.36
CA MET A 140 -9.16 2.30 5.57
C MET A 140 -8.62 0.98 6.08
N ILE A 141 -7.34 0.94 6.46
CA ILE A 141 -6.68 -0.23 7.04
C ILE A 141 -7.38 -0.62 8.36
N GLU A 142 -7.63 0.36 9.25
CA GLU A 142 -8.19 0.11 10.57
C GLU A 142 -9.69 -0.21 10.59
N ARG A 143 -10.42 0.05 9.49
CA ARG A 143 -11.85 -0.29 9.34
C ARG A 143 -12.10 -1.77 9.20
N PHE A 144 -11.17 -2.49 8.65
CA PHE A 144 -11.30 -3.91 8.39
C PHE A 144 -10.53 -4.71 9.45
N PRO A 145 -10.87 -5.95 9.67
CA PRO A 145 -10.15 -6.81 10.60
C PRO A 145 -8.83 -7.35 10.01
N ASP A 146 -8.18 -6.57 9.14
CA ASP A 146 -6.93 -6.94 8.50
C ASP A 146 -5.80 -6.83 9.51
N GLN A 147 -5.22 -7.95 9.84
CA GLN A 147 -4.24 -8.05 10.89
C GLN A 147 -2.83 -7.70 10.38
N ASN A 148 -2.55 -8.06 9.13
CA ASN A 148 -1.28 -7.83 8.48
C ASN A 148 -1.40 -6.92 7.25
N VAL A 149 -0.25 -6.51 6.72
CA VAL A 149 -0.16 -5.59 5.58
C VAL A 149 -0.65 -6.24 4.28
N ALA A 150 -0.40 -7.54 4.07
CA ALA A 150 -0.84 -8.23 2.86
C ALA A 150 -2.37 -8.22 2.73
N ASP A 151 -3.07 -8.54 3.81
CA ASP A 151 -4.54 -8.52 3.81
C ASP A 151 -5.10 -7.12 3.55
N ALA A 152 -4.45 -6.08 4.11
CA ALA A 152 -4.85 -4.69 3.88
C ALA A 152 -4.71 -4.25 2.42
N ILE A 153 -3.69 -4.74 1.71
CA ILE A 153 -3.42 -4.39 0.30
C ILE A 153 -4.36 -5.13 -0.65
N GLN A 154 -4.88 -6.29 -0.30
CA GLN A 154 -5.71 -7.13 -1.17
C GLN A 154 -6.89 -6.38 -1.80
N ARG A 155 -7.40 -5.35 -1.14
CA ARG A 155 -8.54 -4.55 -1.62
C ARG A 155 -8.17 -3.58 -2.73
N LEU A 156 -6.89 -3.40 -3.01
CA LEU A 156 -6.45 -2.55 -4.10
C LEU A 156 -6.65 -3.23 -5.45
N PRO A 157 -7.08 -2.49 -6.49
CA PRO A 157 -7.29 -3.06 -7.80
C PRO A 157 -5.98 -3.60 -8.39
N ALA A 158 -6.07 -4.75 -9.08
CA ALA A 158 -4.96 -5.47 -9.71
C ALA A 158 -3.92 -6.02 -8.69
N VAL A 159 -4.38 -6.35 -7.50
CA VAL A 159 -3.61 -7.07 -6.49
C VAL A 159 -4.21 -8.44 -6.27
N ALA A 160 -3.36 -9.44 -6.24
CA ALA A 160 -3.66 -10.78 -5.74
C ALA A 160 -2.69 -11.11 -4.60
N LEU A 161 -3.06 -12.02 -3.74
CA LEU A 161 -2.21 -12.50 -2.67
C LEU A 161 -1.87 -13.97 -2.88
N GLU A 162 -0.64 -14.30 -2.60
CA GLU A 162 -0.29 -15.66 -2.20
C GLU A 162 -0.58 -15.78 -0.71
N THR A 163 -1.33 -16.81 -0.36
CA THR A 163 -1.77 -17.03 1.03
C THR A 163 -1.07 -18.23 1.62
N ASP A 164 -0.74 -18.12 2.90
CA ASP A 164 -0.22 -19.21 3.70
C ASP A 164 -1.15 -19.44 4.89
N HIS A 165 -1.73 -20.65 4.97
CA HIS A 165 -2.69 -21.06 6.01
C HIS A 165 -3.87 -20.07 6.17
N GLY A 166 -4.31 -19.44 5.06
CA GLY A 166 -5.44 -18.53 5.03
C GLY A 166 -5.13 -17.07 5.40
N GLU A 167 -3.87 -16.73 5.63
CA GLU A 167 -3.39 -15.35 5.74
C GLU A 167 -2.63 -14.94 4.48
N GLY A 168 -2.79 -13.68 4.05
CA GLY A 168 -2.00 -13.14 2.96
C GLY A 168 -0.54 -12.99 3.35
N ARG A 169 0.38 -13.48 2.51
CA ARG A 169 1.83 -13.45 2.76
C ARG A 169 2.58 -12.64 1.72
N TYR A 170 2.44 -12.97 0.45
CA TYR A 170 3.11 -12.28 -0.65
C TYR A 170 2.12 -11.59 -1.55
N VAL A 171 2.55 -10.46 -2.12
CA VAL A 171 1.70 -9.63 -2.99
C VAL A 171 2.10 -9.81 -4.45
N GLN A 172 1.14 -10.16 -5.28
CA GLN A 172 1.24 -10.17 -6.73
C GLN A 172 0.56 -8.94 -7.31
N ILE A 173 1.28 -8.17 -8.11
CA ILE A 173 0.78 -6.94 -8.73
C ILE A 173 0.60 -7.18 -10.22
N ARG A 174 -0.63 -6.99 -10.74
CA ARG A 174 -0.99 -7.19 -12.16
C ARG A 174 -0.66 -8.59 -12.70
N GLY A 175 -0.72 -9.61 -11.85
CA GLY A 175 -0.39 -10.99 -12.18
C GLY A 175 1.10 -11.29 -12.30
N ALA A 176 1.99 -10.33 -11.99
CA ALA A 176 3.42 -10.59 -11.87
C ALA A 176 3.70 -11.34 -10.57
N GLU A 177 4.61 -12.32 -10.63
CA GLU A 177 5.05 -13.06 -9.46
C GLU A 177 5.58 -12.12 -8.37
N ALA A 178 5.42 -12.52 -7.12
CA ALA A 178 5.78 -11.71 -5.97
C ALA A 178 7.26 -11.26 -5.97
N GLN A 179 8.16 -12.10 -6.45
CA GLN A 179 9.60 -11.80 -6.58
C GLN A 179 9.94 -10.68 -7.58
N LEU A 180 9.00 -10.31 -8.47
CA LEU A 180 9.12 -9.22 -9.42
C LEU A 180 8.59 -7.88 -8.87
N ASN A 181 8.18 -7.87 -7.61
CA ASN A 181 7.71 -6.69 -6.92
C ASN A 181 8.75 -6.24 -5.89
N THR A 182 8.77 -4.95 -5.57
CA THR A 182 9.61 -4.42 -4.48
C THR A 182 8.75 -3.91 -3.34
N THR A 183 9.27 -4.03 -2.12
CA THR A 183 8.66 -3.44 -0.93
C THR A 183 9.62 -2.46 -0.29
N THR A 184 9.12 -1.27 0.01
CA THR A 184 9.85 -0.21 0.69
C THR A 184 9.13 0.22 1.97
N LEU A 185 9.89 0.69 2.95
CA LEU A 185 9.38 1.34 4.16
C LEU A 185 9.85 2.79 4.15
N ASN A 186 8.90 3.73 4.08
CA ASN A 186 9.21 5.16 3.95
C ASN A 186 10.17 5.46 2.78
N GLY A 187 10.03 4.73 1.66
CA GLY A 187 10.86 4.86 0.48
C GLY A 187 12.20 4.10 0.52
N ILE A 188 12.53 3.43 1.61
CA ILE A 188 13.76 2.65 1.76
C ILE A 188 13.42 1.17 1.56
N ARG A 189 14.15 0.48 0.68
CA ARG A 189 13.93 -0.95 0.42
C ARG A 189 14.11 -1.79 1.67
N ILE A 190 13.17 -2.68 1.93
CA ILE A 190 13.24 -3.66 3.01
C ILE A 190 13.87 -4.94 2.46
N PRO A 191 14.86 -5.55 3.13
CA PRO A 191 15.36 -6.86 2.78
C PRO A 191 14.30 -7.94 3.08
N SER A 192 14.34 -9.06 2.34
CA SER A 192 13.55 -10.23 2.68
C SER A 192 13.96 -10.76 4.06
N PRO A 193 13.02 -11.17 4.91
CA PRO A 193 13.34 -11.89 6.13
C PRO A 193 13.74 -13.35 5.88
N GLU A 194 13.55 -13.85 4.66
CA GLU A 194 13.87 -15.22 4.23
C GLU A 194 15.15 -15.20 3.40
N ASP A 195 16.05 -16.12 3.69
CA ASP A 195 17.39 -16.17 3.11
C ASP A 195 17.43 -16.66 1.66
N THR A 196 16.40 -17.40 1.22
CA THR A 196 16.30 -17.94 -0.15
C THR A 196 15.44 -17.10 -1.09
N GLU A 197 14.66 -16.13 -0.56
CA GLU A 197 13.66 -15.38 -1.31
C GLU A 197 14.02 -13.89 -1.41
N ARG A 198 13.73 -13.28 -2.57
CA ARG A 198 13.80 -11.81 -2.71
C ARG A 198 12.54 -11.11 -2.21
N THR A 199 11.48 -11.86 -2.08
CA THR A 199 10.15 -11.36 -1.74
C THR A 199 10.06 -11.04 -0.27
N VAL A 200 9.48 -9.90 0.07
CA VAL A 200 9.21 -9.52 1.46
C VAL A 200 7.88 -10.12 1.88
N SER A 201 7.92 -10.97 2.91
CA SER A 201 6.72 -11.49 3.56
C SER A 201 6.00 -10.36 4.29
N LEU A 202 4.83 -9.95 3.80
CA LEU A 202 4.08 -8.81 4.37
C LEU A 202 3.22 -9.20 5.57
N ASP A 203 3.04 -10.48 5.80
CA ASP A 203 2.37 -11.03 6.99
C ASP A 203 3.14 -10.78 8.29
N VAL A 204 4.45 -10.54 8.23
CA VAL A 204 5.27 -10.23 9.41
C VAL A 204 5.08 -8.80 9.94
N ILE A 205 4.45 -7.91 9.17
CA ILE A 205 4.30 -6.49 9.51
C ILE A 205 2.87 -6.22 9.97
N PRO A 206 2.68 -5.79 11.24
CA PRO A 206 1.36 -5.40 11.72
C PRO A 206 0.82 -4.17 10.98
N SER A 207 -0.38 -4.28 10.44
CA SER A 207 -1.02 -3.21 9.65
C SER A 207 -1.26 -1.93 10.47
N PHE A 208 -1.50 -2.05 11.77
CA PHE A 208 -1.77 -0.94 12.69
C PHE A 208 -0.62 0.08 12.83
N LEU A 209 0.61 -0.33 12.54
CA LEU A 209 1.78 0.53 12.63
C LEU A 209 1.90 1.53 11.47
N LEU A 210 1.10 1.34 10.41
CA LEU A 210 1.19 2.11 9.18
C LEU A 210 0.21 3.29 9.17
N GLY A 211 0.65 4.39 8.58
CA GLY A 211 -0.16 5.57 8.26
C GLY A 211 -0.83 5.45 6.89
N SER A 212 -0.13 4.84 5.93
CA SER A 212 -0.68 4.54 4.61
C SER A 212 0.15 3.47 3.91
N ILE A 213 -0.44 2.90 2.87
CA ILE A 213 0.22 1.98 1.94
C ILE A 213 0.04 2.53 0.54
N GLU A 214 1.13 2.72 -0.17
CA GLU A 214 1.16 3.17 -1.56
C GLU A 214 1.52 2.01 -2.47
N LEU A 215 0.66 1.70 -3.40
CA LEU A 215 0.89 0.70 -4.43
C LEU A 215 1.19 1.40 -5.75
N VAL A 216 2.44 1.39 -6.17
CA VAL A 216 2.90 1.96 -7.44
C VAL A 216 2.86 0.89 -8.51
N LYS A 217 2.05 1.10 -9.55
CA LYS A 217 1.86 0.16 -10.66
C LYS A 217 2.69 0.50 -11.90
N ALA A 218 3.15 1.73 -12.02
CA ALA A 218 4.04 2.17 -13.09
C ALA A 218 5.23 2.87 -12.47
N LEU A 219 6.41 2.29 -12.65
CA LEU A 219 7.64 2.83 -12.10
C LEU A 219 8.01 4.15 -12.78
N THR A 220 8.57 5.06 -12.00
CA THR A 220 9.24 6.26 -12.50
C THR A 220 10.76 6.04 -12.54
N PRO A 221 11.53 6.82 -13.33
CA PRO A 221 12.97 6.61 -13.48
C PRO A 221 13.80 6.71 -12.19
N ASP A 222 13.25 7.28 -11.15
CA ASP A 222 13.82 7.40 -9.80
C ASP A 222 13.60 6.17 -8.92
N MET A 223 12.80 5.20 -9.37
CA MET A 223 12.50 3.96 -8.66
C MET A 223 13.40 2.81 -9.08
N ASP A 224 13.48 1.78 -8.24
CA ASP A 224 14.22 0.55 -8.55
C ASP A 224 13.69 -0.12 -9.82
N GLY A 225 14.57 -0.31 -10.81
CA GLY A 225 14.21 -0.88 -12.11
C GLY A 225 13.88 -2.37 -12.08
N ASP A 226 14.14 -3.06 -10.98
CA ASP A 226 13.84 -4.49 -10.79
C ASP A 226 12.42 -4.76 -10.28
N ALA A 227 11.65 -3.71 -9.97
CA ALA A 227 10.23 -3.79 -9.57
C ALA A 227 9.29 -3.90 -10.79
N ILE A 228 9.49 -4.90 -11.65
CA ILE A 228 8.77 -5.05 -12.94
C ILE A 228 7.24 -5.12 -12.75
N GLY A 229 6.78 -5.82 -11.74
CA GLY A 229 5.36 -5.93 -11.42
C GLY A 229 4.80 -4.65 -10.81
N GLY A 230 5.55 -4.03 -9.92
CA GLY A 230 5.19 -2.83 -9.18
C GLY A 230 5.95 -2.69 -7.86
N SER A 231 5.65 -1.63 -7.13
CA SER A 231 6.28 -1.36 -5.83
C SER A 231 5.22 -1.09 -4.77
N VAL A 232 5.40 -1.67 -3.58
CA VAL A 232 4.61 -1.39 -2.38
C VAL A 232 5.45 -0.52 -1.45
N ASN A 233 4.99 0.69 -1.17
CA ASN A 233 5.64 1.57 -0.21
C ASN A 233 4.80 1.66 1.07
N LEU A 234 5.35 1.17 2.17
CA LEU A 234 4.74 1.22 3.49
C LEU A 234 5.15 2.53 4.17
N ILE A 235 4.19 3.33 4.55
CA ILE A 235 4.44 4.62 5.19
C ILE A 235 4.01 4.54 6.65
N THR A 236 4.92 4.82 7.55
CA THR A 236 4.63 4.87 8.98
C THR A 236 3.88 6.15 9.36
N LYS A 237 3.10 6.08 10.43
CA LYS A 237 2.37 7.24 10.97
C LYS A 237 3.31 8.38 11.34
N ASN A 238 2.81 9.61 11.24
CA ASN A 238 3.54 10.84 11.56
C ASN A 238 2.83 11.58 12.70
N GLY A 239 3.57 12.25 13.58
CA GLY A 239 3.00 13.04 14.66
C GLY A 239 2.16 14.22 14.18
N PHE A 240 2.46 14.76 12.98
CA PHE A 240 1.68 15.84 12.38
C PHE A 240 0.40 15.37 11.67
N ASP A 241 0.17 14.06 11.52
CA ASP A 241 -1.09 13.52 11.00
C ASP A 241 -2.23 13.65 12.02
N TYR A 242 -1.94 14.06 13.25
CA TYR A 242 -2.88 14.22 14.36
C TYR A 242 -2.96 15.67 14.82
N ASP A 243 -4.14 16.08 15.26
CA ASP A 243 -4.37 17.43 15.77
C ASP A 243 -3.99 17.54 17.25
N GLY A 244 -2.70 17.78 17.49
CA GLY A 244 -2.13 17.86 18.83
C GLY A 244 -2.03 16.51 19.54
N ARG A 245 -2.13 16.55 20.88
CA ARG A 245 -2.01 15.33 21.70
C ARG A 245 -3.16 14.38 21.47
N THR A 246 -2.85 13.18 21.03
CA THR A 246 -3.81 12.12 20.74
C THR A 246 -3.34 10.80 21.32
N MET A 247 -4.27 10.06 21.91
CA MET A 247 -4.05 8.70 22.42
C MET A 247 -5.15 7.80 21.88
N ASN A 248 -4.77 6.69 21.24
CA ASN A 248 -5.71 5.68 20.76
C ASN A 248 -5.30 4.32 21.31
N LEU A 249 -6.23 3.63 21.96
CA LEU A 249 -6.09 2.26 22.40
C LEU A 249 -7.11 1.39 21.68
N LYS A 250 -6.67 0.33 21.03
CA LYS A 250 -7.50 -0.67 20.40
C LYS A 250 -7.24 -2.01 21.10
N VAL A 251 -8.30 -2.65 21.58
CA VAL A 251 -8.26 -4.01 22.11
C VAL A 251 -9.35 -4.78 21.41
N ALA A 252 -9.01 -5.91 20.82
CA ALA A 252 -9.96 -6.78 20.16
C ALA A 252 -9.66 -8.24 20.51
N GLY A 253 -10.69 -9.06 20.49
CA GLY A 253 -10.59 -10.50 20.64
C GLY A 253 -11.60 -11.18 19.73
N GLY A 254 -11.27 -12.36 19.29
CA GLY A 254 -12.11 -13.17 18.43
C GLY A 254 -11.93 -14.65 18.73
N GLN A 255 -12.85 -15.45 18.20
CA GLN A 255 -12.75 -16.89 18.25
C GLN A 255 -12.92 -17.45 16.84
N ARG A 256 -12.00 -18.27 16.44
CA ARG A 256 -12.09 -19.01 15.18
C ARG A 256 -13.06 -20.17 15.34
N THR A 257 -13.95 -20.33 14.38
CA THR A 257 -15.00 -21.39 14.44
C THR A 257 -14.40 -22.79 14.33
N MET A 258 -13.30 -22.92 13.58
CA MET A 258 -12.58 -24.19 13.52
C MET A 258 -11.80 -24.41 14.82
N ARG A 259 -12.20 -25.45 15.56
CA ARG A 259 -11.61 -25.89 16.84
C ARG A 259 -11.57 -24.83 17.96
N GLY A 260 -12.36 -23.76 17.87
CA GLY A 260 -12.57 -22.80 18.95
C GLY A 260 -11.33 -22.03 19.41
N LYS A 261 -10.32 -21.87 18.55
CA LYS A 261 -9.09 -21.11 18.86
C LYS A 261 -9.35 -19.62 18.98
N ASN A 262 -8.57 -18.95 19.81
CA ASN A 262 -8.75 -17.54 20.11
C ASN A 262 -7.76 -16.65 19.35
N THR A 263 -8.21 -15.43 19.03
CA THR A 263 -7.36 -14.37 18.53
C THR A 263 -7.43 -13.18 19.47
N THR A 264 -6.30 -12.51 19.68
CA THR A 264 -6.22 -11.30 20.51
C THR A 264 -5.40 -10.24 19.80
N LEU A 265 -5.84 -8.98 19.90
CA LEU A 265 -5.15 -7.81 19.39
C LEU A 265 -5.16 -6.72 20.45
N ALA A 266 -3.99 -6.14 20.72
CA ALA A 266 -3.85 -4.92 21.49
C ALA A 266 -2.95 -3.96 20.73
N ALA A 267 -3.39 -2.71 20.53
CA ALA A 267 -2.61 -1.72 19.82
C ALA A 267 -2.79 -0.35 20.47
N PHE A 268 -1.72 0.42 20.52
CA PHE A 268 -1.70 1.74 21.14
C PHE A 268 -0.93 2.73 20.28
N ASN A 269 -1.48 3.93 20.13
CA ASN A 269 -0.83 5.08 19.51
C ASN A 269 -0.81 6.24 20.50
N TYR A 270 0.33 6.90 20.59
CA TYR A 270 0.49 8.21 21.21
C TYR A 270 1.09 9.16 20.19
N ALA A 271 0.44 10.26 19.94
CA ALA A 271 0.94 11.34 19.09
C ALA A 271 0.87 12.67 19.84
N ASP A 272 1.84 13.55 19.63
CA ASP A 272 1.84 14.90 20.18
C ASP A 272 2.61 15.86 19.25
N GLN A 273 2.23 17.14 19.33
CA GLN A 273 2.93 18.23 18.68
C GLN A 273 3.50 19.14 19.76
N LEU A 274 4.81 19.25 19.80
CA LEU A 274 5.56 19.98 20.82
C LEU A 274 6.27 21.20 20.21
N MET A 275 6.81 22.08 21.06
CA MET A 275 7.61 23.25 20.65
C MET A 275 6.85 24.17 19.64
N ASP A 276 5.64 24.58 19.98
CA ASP A 276 4.79 25.40 19.11
C ASP A 276 4.58 24.76 17.71
N ASN A 277 4.24 23.48 17.68
CA ASN A 277 4.03 22.68 16.48
C ASN A 277 5.25 22.56 15.56
N LYS A 278 6.46 22.69 16.12
CA LYS A 278 7.71 22.45 15.39
C LYS A 278 8.18 21.00 15.47
N LEU A 279 7.82 20.30 16.54
CA LEU A 279 8.24 18.91 16.77
C LEU A 279 6.98 18.02 16.80
N GLY A 280 6.83 17.15 15.80
CA GLY A 280 5.84 16.07 15.78
C GLY A 280 6.46 14.78 16.30
N LEU A 281 5.82 14.16 17.28
CA LEU A 281 6.19 12.86 17.85
C LEU A 281 5.05 11.88 17.67
N ILE A 282 5.36 10.64 17.29
CA ILE A 282 4.43 9.53 17.42
C ILE A 282 5.14 8.27 17.87
N ILE A 283 4.49 7.51 18.73
CA ILE A 283 4.85 6.16 19.11
C ILE A 283 3.63 5.28 18.89
N SER A 284 3.81 4.21 18.12
CA SER A 284 2.76 3.20 17.89
C SER A 284 3.28 1.84 18.30
N THR A 285 2.45 1.07 18.99
CA THR A 285 2.74 -0.32 19.37
C THR A 285 1.59 -1.22 19.02
N SER A 286 1.87 -2.46 18.67
CA SER A 286 0.85 -3.48 18.49
C SER A 286 1.35 -4.84 18.99
N TYR A 287 0.43 -5.60 19.51
CA TYR A 287 0.58 -7.01 19.87
C TYR A 287 -0.60 -7.79 19.35
N GLU A 288 -0.33 -8.90 18.72
CA GLU A 288 -1.34 -9.79 18.19
C GLU A 288 -0.93 -11.24 18.44
N ASN A 289 -1.90 -12.04 18.87
CA ASN A 289 -1.79 -13.49 18.85
C ASN A 289 -2.97 -14.07 18.07
N ASN A 290 -2.68 -14.91 17.09
CA ASN A 290 -3.64 -15.53 16.19
C ASN A 290 -3.44 -17.03 16.17
N ASP A 291 -4.23 -17.75 16.98
CA ASP A 291 -4.25 -19.20 16.98
C ASP A 291 -5.22 -19.70 15.92
N MET A 292 -4.76 -20.61 15.05
CA MET A 292 -5.57 -21.14 13.94
C MET A 292 -5.37 -22.63 13.75
N HIS A 293 -6.32 -23.21 13.01
CA HIS A 293 -6.22 -24.54 12.45
C HIS A 293 -6.58 -24.49 10.98
N THR A 294 -5.90 -25.30 10.19
CA THR A 294 -6.25 -25.53 8.80
C THR A 294 -6.17 -27.00 8.46
N ASP A 295 -7.10 -27.46 7.66
CA ASP A 295 -7.02 -28.78 7.02
C ASP A 295 -6.60 -28.57 5.57
N ASN A 296 -5.67 -29.38 5.09
CA ASN A 296 -5.12 -29.27 3.75
C ASN A 296 -5.01 -30.65 3.11
N ILE A 297 -5.25 -30.71 1.81
CA ILE A 297 -5.04 -31.90 0.97
C ILE A 297 -4.02 -31.51 -0.07
N GLU A 298 -2.88 -32.17 -0.04
CA GLU A 298 -1.82 -31.97 -1.02
C GLU A 298 -1.67 -33.22 -1.87
N MET A 299 -1.42 -33.02 -3.16
CA MET A 299 -1.26 -34.06 -4.14
C MET A 299 -0.04 -33.74 -5.00
N GLU A 300 0.80 -34.72 -5.21
CA GLU A 300 1.90 -34.65 -6.16
C GLU A 300 1.59 -35.59 -7.33
N TRP A 301 1.93 -35.14 -8.53
CA TRP A 301 1.64 -35.85 -9.77
C TRP A 301 2.93 -35.98 -10.56
N ASP A 302 3.10 -37.13 -11.23
CA ASP A 302 4.20 -37.39 -12.16
C ASP A 302 3.63 -37.68 -13.55
N ASP A 303 4.42 -37.43 -14.57
CA ASP A 303 4.09 -37.77 -15.97
C ASP A 303 4.66 -39.11 -16.41
N LYS A 304 5.34 -39.81 -15.52
CA LYS A 304 5.93 -41.14 -15.74
C LYS A 304 5.66 -42.04 -14.57
N TYR A 305 5.52 -43.32 -14.84
CA TYR A 305 5.38 -44.34 -13.81
C TYR A 305 6.05 -45.63 -14.24
N GLU A 306 6.55 -46.36 -13.24
CA GLU A 306 7.13 -47.68 -13.38
C GLU A 306 6.10 -48.74 -12.99
N TYR A 307 6.05 -49.82 -13.73
CA TYR A 307 5.20 -50.98 -13.42
C TYR A 307 5.90 -52.28 -13.75
N VAL A 308 5.56 -53.34 -12.99
CA VAL A 308 6.11 -54.67 -13.19
C VAL A 308 5.38 -55.38 -14.33
N THR A 309 6.12 -55.75 -15.36
CA THR A 309 5.58 -56.44 -16.52
C THR A 309 5.76 -57.98 -16.44
N ASP A 310 6.79 -58.43 -15.75
CA ASP A 310 7.07 -59.84 -15.61
C ASP A 310 7.84 -60.16 -14.31
N VAL A 311 7.71 -61.34 -13.80
CA VAL A 311 8.45 -61.86 -12.66
C VAL A 311 9.27 -63.02 -13.15
N VAL A 312 10.59 -62.86 -13.14
CA VAL A 312 11.50 -63.95 -13.48
C VAL A 312 11.85 -64.69 -12.19
N ASP A 313 11.19 -65.81 -11.98
CA ASP A 313 11.45 -66.72 -10.84
C ASP A 313 12.68 -67.60 -11.16
N SER A 314 13.76 -67.32 -10.41
CA SER A 314 14.93 -68.20 -10.41
C SER A 314 15.01 -68.90 -9.05
N GLU A 315 15.51 -70.20 -9.00
CA GLU A 315 15.53 -70.99 -7.77
C GLU A 315 16.23 -70.33 -6.56
N GLU A 316 16.84 -69.16 -6.73
CA GLU A 316 17.57 -68.49 -5.65
C GLU A 316 17.07 -66.98 -5.45
N ASP A 317 16.44 -66.32 -6.47
CA ASP A 317 15.98 -64.94 -6.37
C ASP A 317 14.84 -64.63 -7.34
N GLU A 318 13.81 -63.88 -6.88
CA GLU A 318 12.78 -63.31 -7.73
C GLU A 318 13.30 -62.00 -8.32
N THR A 319 13.37 -61.90 -9.66
CA THR A 319 13.75 -60.66 -10.36
C THR A 319 12.53 -60.10 -11.09
N TYR A 320 12.22 -58.83 -10.86
CA TYR A 320 11.10 -58.16 -11.47
C TYR A 320 11.54 -57.38 -12.72
N VAL A 321 10.80 -57.52 -13.80
CA VAL A 321 11.00 -56.71 -15.00
C VAL A 321 10.13 -55.45 -14.86
N VAL A 322 10.80 -54.32 -14.81
CA VAL A 322 10.15 -53.01 -14.65
C VAL A 322 10.16 -52.28 -15.99
N GLU A 323 9.03 -51.80 -16.40
CA GLU A 323 8.90 -50.89 -17.56
C GLU A 323 8.40 -49.52 -17.13
N GLU A 324 8.89 -48.48 -17.82
CA GLU A 324 8.46 -47.09 -17.64
C GLU A 324 7.39 -46.77 -18.69
N SER A 325 6.32 -46.13 -18.30
CA SER A 325 5.27 -45.63 -19.21
C SER A 325 4.98 -44.16 -18.97
N ASP A 326 4.66 -43.43 -20.03
CA ASP A 326 4.20 -42.05 -19.95
C ASP A 326 2.73 -42.03 -19.53
N GLY A 327 2.41 -41.15 -18.54
CA GLY A 327 1.04 -40.98 -18.07
C GLY A 327 1.00 -40.13 -16.80
N ILE A 328 -0.05 -39.38 -16.61
CA ILE A 328 -0.21 -38.57 -15.39
C ILE A 328 -0.74 -39.48 -14.27
N ILE A 329 0.06 -39.71 -13.25
CA ILE A 329 -0.31 -40.48 -12.07
C ILE A 329 -0.18 -39.66 -10.79
N LEU A 330 -1.01 -40.00 -9.81
CA LEU A 330 -0.89 -39.44 -8.46
C LEU A 330 0.22 -40.23 -7.72
N THR A 331 1.32 -39.55 -7.42
CA THR A 331 2.47 -40.17 -6.73
C THR A 331 2.41 -39.99 -5.22
N ASP A 332 1.78 -38.92 -4.75
CA ASP A 332 1.67 -38.63 -3.33
C ASP A 332 0.32 -37.97 -3.01
N LEU A 333 -0.36 -38.47 -1.99
CA LEU A 333 -1.55 -37.87 -1.41
C LEU A 333 -1.31 -37.66 0.08
N GLN A 334 -1.44 -36.43 0.52
CA GLN A 334 -1.26 -36.07 1.91
C GLN A 334 -2.51 -35.39 2.44
N LEU A 335 -3.05 -35.96 3.51
CA LEU A 335 -4.07 -35.31 4.34
C LEU A 335 -3.35 -34.68 5.52
N ARG A 336 -3.36 -33.36 5.59
CA ARG A 336 -2.64 -32.58 6.59
C ARG A 336 -3.60 -31.80 7.48
N ASN A 337 -3.29 -31.78 8.76
CA ASN A 337 -3.92 -30.94 9.74
C ASN A 337 -2.88 -30.05 10.40
N TYR A 338 -3.04 -28.76 10.32
CA TYR A 338 -2.13 -27.78 10.91
C TYR A 338 -2.74 -27.13 12.13
N SER A 339 -1.97 -27.02 13.18
CA SER A 339 -2.24 -26.21 14.36
C SER A 339 -1.18 -25.12 14.41
N LEU A 340 -1.60 -23.86 14.26
CA LEU A 340 -0.68 -22.71 14.18
C LEU A 340 -0.97 -21.74 15.32
N ALA A 341 0.11 -21.11 15.81
CA ALA A 341 0.04 -19.96 16.71
C ALA A 341 0.99 -18.88 16.19
N ARG A 342 0.44 -17.82 15.62
CA ARG A 342 1.19 -16.69 15.06
C ARG A 342 1.14 -15.51 16.00
N GLU A 343 2.29 -15.09 16.44
CA GLU A 343 2.46 -13.93 17.34
C GLU A 343 3.18 -12.81 16.59
N ARG A 344 2.58 -11.61 16.60
CA ARG A 344 3.14 -10.40 15.99
C ARG A 344 3.26 -9.32 17.03
N MET A 345 4.43 -8.77 17.18
CA MET A 345 4.69 -7.62 18.03
C MET A 345 5.42 -6.55 17.23
N GLY A 346 4.99 -5.31 17.36
CA GLY A 346 5.63 -4.22 16.64
C GLY A 346 5.61 -2.93 17.43
N ILE A 347 6.64 -2.11 17.17
CA ILE A 347 6.75 -0.75 17.68
C ILE A 347 7.32 0.15 16.61
N THR A 348 6.72 1.32 16.41
CA THR A 348 7.28 2.41 15.61
C THR A 348 7.42 3.65 16.46
N GLY A 349 8.50 4.40 16.22
CA GLY A 349 8.75 5.69 16.84
C GLY A 349 9.22 6.67 15.76
N ASN A 350 8.48 7.74 15.56
CA ASN A 350 8.79 8.73 14.53
C ASN A 350 8.85 10.12 15.13
N LEU A 351 9.87 10.87 14.72
CA LEU A 351 10.13 12.25 15.10
C LEU A 351 10.27 13.09 13.84
N ASP A 352 9.57 14.20 13.78
CA ASP A 352 9.66 15.19 12.72
C ASP A 352 9.89 16.57 13.32
N TYR A 353 10.98 17.22 12.94
CA TYR A 353 11.32 18.56 13.42
C TYR A 353 11.40 19.55 12.27
N LYS A 354 10.53 20.56 12.30
CA LYS A 354 10.50 21.66 11.31
C LYS A 354 11.60 22.67 11.65
N LEU A 355 12.66 22.72 10.85
CA LEU A 355 13.73 23.70 10.97
C LEU A 355 13.25 25.10 10.53
N ASN A 356 12.52 25.13 9.42
CA ASN A 356 11.87 26.30 8.84
C ASN A 356 10.73 25.87 7.91
N ALA A 357 10.12 26.81 7.18
CA ALA A 357 8.99 26.52 6.29
C ALA A 357 9.33 25.50 5.16
N ASN A 358 10.61 25.39 4.78
CA ASN A 358 11.04 24.59 3.63
C ASN A 358 11.97 23.42 4.01
N SER A 359 12.28 23.25 5.30
CA SER A 359 13.26 22.24 5.77
C SER A 359 12.77 21.51 7.01
N LYS A 360 12.85 20.20 6.93
CA LYS A 360 12.41 19.29 8.01
C LYS A 360 13.50 18.24 8.25
N LEU A 361 13.80 17.95 9.49
CA LEU A 361 14.54 16.76 9.91
C LEU A 361 13.56 15.71 10.40
N TYR A 362 13.84 14.46 10.10
CA TYR A 362 13.02 13.37 10.60
C TYR A 362 13.83 12.13 10.96
N VAL A 363 13.31 11.38 11.91
CA VAL A 363 13.78 10.05 12.29
C VAL A 363 12.60 9.10 12.21
N ARG A 364 12.77 7.99 11.52
CA ARG A 364 11.78 6.92 11.36
C ARG A 364 12.37 5.64 11.89
N THR A 365 11.68 5.02 12.84
CA THR A 365 12.09 3.73 13.38
C THR A 365 10.95 2.74 13.35
N MET A 366 11.26 1.49 13.03
CA MET A 366 10.35 0.36 13.16
C MET A 366 11.13 -0.84 13.69
N TRP A 367 10.55 -1.49 14.67
CA TRP A 367 10.98 -2.79 15.13
C TRP A 367 9.76 -3.70 15.17
N ASN A 368 9.90 -4.91 14.65
CA ASN A 368 8.86 -5.93 14.73
C ASN A 368 9.48 -7.31 15.01
N ARG A 369 8.70 -8.13 15.66
CA ARG A 369 8.97 -9.54 15.89
C ARG A 369 7.78 -10.34 15.43
N TYR A 370 8.06 -11.36 14.64
CA TYR A 370 7.11 -12.37 14.21
C TYR A 370 7.57 -13.73 14.71
N THR A 371 6.64 -14.51 15.25
CA THR A 371 6.88 -15.88 15.69
C THR A 371 5.75 -16.73 15.14
N ASP A 372 6.09 -17.78 14.44
CA ASP A 372 5.16 -18.79 13.95
C ASP A 372 5.48 -20.14 14.56
N TRP A 373 4.51 -20.68 15.28
CA TRP A 373 4.54 -22.03 15.83
C TRP A 373 3.61 -22.88 15.00
N GLU A 374 4.15 -23.92 14.38
CA GLU A 374 3.41 -24.85 13.55
C GLU A 374 3.57 -26.27 14.06
N GLU A 375 2.45 -26.94 14.30
CA GLU A 375 2.36 -28.38 14.44
C GLU A 375 1.60 -28.93 13.26
N ARG A 376 2.08 -30.01 12.67
CA ARG A 376 1.49 -30.63 11.51
C ARG A 376 1.31 -32.12 11.73
N ASP A 377 0.06 -32.55 11.84
CA ASP A 377 -0.30 -33.97 11.70
C ASP A 377 -0.49 -34.29 10.24
N ARG A 378 0.11 -35.38 9.79
CA ARG A 378 0.09 -35.77 8.38
C ARG A 378 -0.19 -37.28 8.24
N LEU A 379 -1.21 -37.60 7.44
CA LEU A 379 -1.40 -38.91 6.86
C LEU A 379 -0.96 -38.84 5.39
N ARG A 380 0.04 -39.62 5.03
CA ARG A 380 0.65 -39.64 3.71
C ARG A 380 0.48 -41.00 3.05
N PHE A 381 -0.05 -40.98 1.83
CA PHE A 381 -0.11 -42.14 0.94
C PHE A 381 0.89 -41.89 -0.19
N ARG A 382 1.85 -42.79 -0.34
CA ARG A 382 2.82 -42.77 -1.42
C ARG A 382 2.50 -43.87 -2.42
N PHE A 383 2.45 -43.50 -3.68
CA PHE A 383 2.17 -44.38 -4.81
C PHE A 383 3.36 -44.48 -5.76
N ASP A 384 4.42 -43.68 -5.51
CA ASP A 384 5.64 -43.54 -6.32
C ASP A 384 6.76 -44.49 -5.87
N LYS A 385 6.48 -45.45 -5.02
CA LYS A 385 7.55 -46.38 -4.63
C LYS A 385 7.99 -47.09 -5.89
N SER A 386 9.24 -46.81 -6.31
CA SER A 386 9.96 -47.65 -7.23
C SER A 386 9.79 -49.07 -6.76
N VAL A 387 9.46 -49.94 -7.66
CA VAL A 387 9.36 -51.36 -7.38
C VAL A 387 10.75 -51.78 -6.89
N ASP A 388 10.87 -51.97 -5.56
CA ASP A 388 12.11 -52.48 -5.00
C ASP A 388 12.22 -53.95 -5.47
N GLU A 389 13.30 -54.31 -6.11
CA GLU A 389 13.50 -55.66 -6.65
C GLU A 389 13.35 -56.74 -5.58
N GLU A 390 13.54 -56.39 -4.29
CA GLU A 390 13.45 -57.32 -3.15
C GLU A 390 12.05 -57.36 -2.49
N GLU A 391 11.24 -56.30 -2.56
CA GLU A 391 9.87 -56.24 -2.05
C GLU A 391 8.98 -55.45 -2.98
N PRO A 392 8.20 -56.08 -3.87
CA PRO A 392 7.23 -55.39 -4.69
C PRO A 392 6.18 -54.76 -3.78
N GLY A 393 6.46 -53.50 -3.43
CA GLY A 393 5.53 -52.67 -2.67
C GLY A 393 4.37 -52.22 -3.52
N SER A 394 3.78 -51.14 -3.15
CA SER A 394 2.69 -50.51 -3.86
C SER A 394 3.08 -50.25 -5.32
N GLY A 395 2.42 -50.87 -6.24
CA GLY A 395 2.49 -50.59 -7.66
C GLY A 395 1.18 -49.96 -8.16
N TYR A 396 1.25 -49.36 -9.31
CA TYR A 396 0.07 -48.84 -10.01
C TYR A 396 -0.37 -49.91 -11.03
N ASP A 397 -1.65 -50.26 -11.06
CA ASP A 397 -2.16 -51.16 -12.09
C ASP A 397 -2.55 -50.36 -13.32
N PRO A 398 -1.84 -50.47 -14.45
CA PRO A 398 -2.14 -49.71 -15.67
C PRO A 398 -3.46 -50.12 -16.31
N ALA A 399 -4.05 -51.25 -15.94
CA ALA A 399 -5.28 -51.74 -16.55
C ALA A 399 -6.53 -51.03 -16.01
N ASP A 400 -6.56 -50.68 -14.75
CA ASP A 400 -7.72 -50.03 -14.10
C ASP A 400 -7.40 -48.67 -13.44
N GLY A 401 -6.13 -48.25 -13.40
CA GLY A 401 -5.71 -47.00 -12.85
C GLY A 401 -5.78 -46.92 -11.32
N LEU A 402 -5.83 -48.07 -10.64
CA LEU A 402 -5.92 -48.13 -9.18
C LEU A 402 -4.56 -48.45 -8.57
N ALA A 403 -4.27 -47.85 -7.40
CA ALA A 403 -3.10 -48.24 -6.61
C ALA A 403 -3.24 -49.66 -6.07
N VAL A 404 -2.30 -50.51 -6.40
CA VAL A 404 -2.35 -51.96 -6.08
C VAL A 404 -1.95 -52.25 -4.63
N SER A 405 -1.19 -51.36 -3.99
CA SER A 405 -0.90 -51.45 -2.57
C SER A 405 -0.65 -50.10 -1.91
N LEU A 406 -0.91 -50.03 -0.61
CA LEU A 406 -0.65 -48.89 0.24
C LEU A 406 0.49 -49.23 1.21
N ALA A 407 1.62 -48.54 1.14
CA ALA A 407 2.64 -48.61 2.17
C ALA A 407 2.22 -47.75 3.38
N ARG A 408 2.34 -48.29 4.57
CA ARG A 408 2.05 -47.61 5.84
C ARG A 408 3.23 -46.85 6.34
#